data_4a9c4ed837e15d2f6d28dfcdc3126f20
#
_entry.id   4a9c4ed837e15d2f6d28dfcdc3126f20
#
_cell.length_a   1.000
_cell.length_b   1.000
_cell.length_c   1.000
_cell.angle_alpha   90.00
_cell.angle_beta   90.00
_cell.angle_gamma   90.00
#
_symmetry.space_group_name_H-M   'P 1'
#
loop_
_entity.id
_entity.type
_entity.pdbx_description
1 polymer ?
#
loop_
_entity_poly.entity_id
_entity_poly.type
_entity_poly.pdbx_seq_one_letter_code
_entity_poly.pdbx_strand_id
1 'polypeptide(L)'
;MQNHDESIKTETETAMQSLSKNAPSKHEELKVKTMMKSREKGMMRSDFGGGKQALDFLPAFSRFQICDLPDGVVTGNLDSPIATLLHKMGQKLLKATVVAVNSFDDVDPEIENALKSRLQKLLNYGPLSLISRSPHSPEDESGCIEWLDKSKPASVVYIAFGSAATPPPHELEALAQALIETGFPFIWSFRGNIEDFLPKGCNKSSLNGKIVSWAPQVQVLGHASVGVFVTHAGWNSVMESISGGVPMICRPFFGDHTLNMRTIVAVWGIGTEFERGVITKIGMVKALELVLKHKEGKEMRDKIGALKNLALQAVESNGSSSQAFNSLVDIVTK
;
A
#
# COMPACT_ATOMS: atom_id res chain seq x y z
N MET A 1 -20.91 18.14 30.50
CA MET A 1 -20.11 16.95 30.10
C MET A 1 -20.98 15.73 29.90
N GLN A 2 -22.02 15.45 30.67
CA GLN A 2 -22.89 14.27 30.48
C GLN A 2 -23.71 14.27 29.18
N ASN A 3 -24.17 15.42 28.66
CA ASN A 3 -24.95 15.48 27.41
C ASN A 3 -24.14 15.26 26.12
N HIS A 4 -22.82 15.33 26.18
CA HIS A 4 -21.96 15.10 25.02
C HIS A 4 -21.67 13.61 24.82
N ASP A 5 -21.61 12.85 25.91
CA ASP A 5 -21.40 11.41 25.89
C ASP A 5 -22.63 10.61 25.39
N GLU A 6 -23.85 11.08 25.74
CA GLU A 6 -25.10 10.48 25.25
C GLU A 6 -25.31 10.73 23.75
N SER A 7 -24.96 11.91 23.25
CA SER A 7 -25.04 12.22 21.80
C SER A 7 -24.12 11.33 20.99
N ILE A 8 -22.87 11.14 21.43
CA ILE A 8 -21.88 10.27 20.75
C ILE A 8 -22.34 8.81 20.78
N LYS A 9 -22.96 8.37 21.88
CA LYS A 9 -23.48 7.01 22.03
C LYS A 9 -24.63 6.74 21.07
N THR A 10 -25.57 7.67 20.98
CA THR A 10 -26.76 7.58 20.11
C THR A 10 -26.37 7.63 18.63
N GLU A 11 -25.40 8.49 18.25
CA GLU A 11 -24.90 8.57 16.86
C GLU A 11 -24.13 7.30 16.45
N THR A 12 -23.39 6.69 17.38
CA THR A 12 -22.67 5.44 17.13
C THR A 12 -23.64 4.26 16.97
N GLU A 13 -24.71 4.20 17.75
CA GLU A 13 -25.77 3.19 17.64
C GLU A 13 -26.59 3.37 16.35
N THR A 14 -26.87 4.61 15.93
CA THR A 14 -27.58 4.90 14.68
C THR A 14 -26.74 4.57 13.47
N ALA A 15 -25.42 4.84 13.49
CA ALA A 15 -24.48 4.44 12.43
C ALA A 15 -24.38 2.89 12.34
N MET A 16 -24.42 2.19 13.48
CA MET A 16 -24.46 0.73 13.51
C MET A 16 -25.76 0.15 12.97
N GLN A 17 -26.90 0.77 13.25
CA GLN A 17 -28.20 0.35 12.72
C GLN A 17 -28.31 0.58 11.21
N SER A 18 -27.67 1.62 10.66
CA SER A 18 -27.62 1.84 9.20
C SER A 18 -26.69 0.87 8.46
N LEU A 19 -25.70 0.29 9.15
CA LEU A 19 -24.89 -0.83 8.67
C LEU A 19 -25.64 -2.16 8.60
N SER A 20 -26.83 -2.25 9.18
CA SER A 20 -27.57 -3.50 9.44
C SER A 20 -28.60 -3.89 8.38
N LYS A 21 -28.59 -3.35 7.17
CA LYS A 21 -29.48 -3.87 6.09
C LYS A 21 -29.09 -5.26 5.58
N ASN A 22 -27.87 -5.77 5.89
CA ASN A 22 -27.50 -7.17 5.92
C ASN A 22 -26.94 -7.45 7.31
N ALA A 23 -27.81 -7.65 8.28
CA ALA A 23 -27.46 -7.74 9.69
C ALA A 23 -26.43 -8.83 9.95
N PRO A 24 -25.28 -8.53 10.56
CA PRO A 24 -24.41 -9.54 11.10
C PRO A 24 -25.17 -10.35 12.14
N SER A 25 -24.87 -11.64 12.25
CA SER A 25 -25.50 -12.51 13.24
C SER A 25 -25.32 -11.95 14.65
N LYS A 26 -26.21 -12.29 15.60
CA LYS A 26 -26.07 -11.88 17.02
C LYS A 26 -24.70 -12.18 17.60
N HIS A 27 -24.00 -13.18 17.06
CA HIS A 27 -22.64 -13.56 17.45
C HIS A 27 -21.60 -12.58 16.94
N GLU A 28 -21.77 -12.06 15.74
CA GLU A 28 -20.89 -11.03 15.13
C GLU A 28 -21.08 -9.67 15.81
N GLU A 29 -22.32 -9.30 16.12
CA GLU A 29 -22.60 -8.11 16.96
C GLU A 29 -21.95 -8.23 18.34
N LEU A 30 -21.95 -9.45 18.93
CA LEU A 30 -21.33 -9.70 20.22
C LEU A 30 -19.79 -9.57 20.14
N LYS A 31 -19.17 -10.06 19.05
CA LYS A 31 -17.73 -9.88 18.80
C LYS A 31 -17.37 -8.40 18.66
N VAL A 32 -18.11 -7.64 17.86
CA VAL A 32 -17.91 -6.18 17.72
C VAL A 32 -18.13 -5.47 19.04
N LYS A 33 -19.18 -5.78 19.80
CA LYS A 33 -19.46 -5.23 21.14
C LYS A 33 -18.40 -5.63 22.16
N THR A 34 -17.84 -6.83 22.07
CA THR A 34 -16.74 -7.29 22.93
C THR A 34 -15.44 -6.55 22.60
N MET A 35 -15.14 -6.34 21.31
CA MET A 35 -14.02 -5.51 20.89
C MET A 35 -14.18 -4.04 21.34
N MET A 36 -15.38 -3.49 21.25
CA MET A 36 -15.67 -2.12 21.75
C MET A 36 -15.59 -2.02 23.27
N LYS A 37 -16.04 -3.03 24.04
CA LYS A 37 -15.88 -3.08 25.51
C LYS A 37 -14.43 -3.27 25.95
N SER A 38 -13.60 -3.95 25.16
CA SER A 38 -12.16 -4.03 25.37
C SER A 38 -11.48 -2.67 25.17
N ARG A 39 -12.05 -1.82 24.32
CA ARG A 39 -11.70 -0.41 24.10
C ARG A 39 -11.78 0.42 25.40
N GLU A 40 -12.85 0.21 26.22
CA GLU A 40 -13.04 0.91 27.50
C GLU A 40 -12.01 0.50 28.57
N LYS A 41 -11.30 -0.62 28.38
CA LYS A 41 -10.33 -1.17 29.35
C LYS A 41 -8.87 -0.91 29.00
N GLY A 42 -8.55 -0.16 27.92
CA GLY A 42 -7.18 0.20 27.55
C GLY A 42 -6.28 -0.99 27.19
N MET A 43 -6.87 -2.07 26.66
CA MET A 43 -6.12 -3.30 26.30
C MET A 43 -5.16 -3.05 25.13
N MET A 44 -3.91 -3.46 25.29
CA MET A 44 -2.87 -3.35 24.26
C MET A 44 -2.99 -4.42 23.15
N ARG A 45 -2.31 -4.23 22.00
CA ARG A 45 -2.22 -5.21 20.90
C ARG A 45 -1.91 -6.64 21.33
N SER A 46 -1.12 -6.81 22.41
CA SER A 46 -0.77 -8.11 23.01
C SER A 46 -1.96 -8.86 23.60
N ASP A 47 -3.01 -8.15 24.01
CA ASP A 47 -4.14 -8.72 24.74
C ASP A 47 -5.18 -9.40 23.84
N PHE A 48 -5.05 -9.19 22.50
CA PHE A 48 -5.88 -9.84 21.47
C PHE A 48 -5.20 -11.07 20.83
N GLY A 49 -4.43 -11.83 21.59
CA GLY A 49 -3.81 -13.04 21.06
C GLY A 49 -2.82 -12.80 19.91
N GLY A 50 -2.09 -11.70 19.96
CA GLY A 50 -1.10 -11.32 18.96
C GLY A 50 -1.67 -10.63 17.71
N GLY A 51 -2.91 -10.18 17.72
CA GLY A 51 -3.51 -9.42 16.60
C GLY A 51 -3.79 -10.23 15.32
N LYS A 52 -3.62 -11.55 15.36
CA LYS A 52 -3.84 -12.45 14.21
C LYS A 52 -5.31 -12.89 14.05
N GLN A 53 -6.25 -12.26 14.73
CA GLN A 53 -7.66 -12.55 14.55
C GLN A 53 -8.10 -12.08 13.17
N ALA A 54 -8.73 -12.95 12.39
CA ALA A 54 -9.28 -12.64 11.09
C ALA A 54 -10.46 -11.65 11.21
N LEU A 55 -10.64 -10.81 10.19
CA LEU A 55 -11.76 -9.88 10.06
C LEU A 55 -12.94 -10.51 9.31
N ASP A 56 -13.21 -11.80 9.57
CA ASP A 56 -14.26 -12.60 8.93
C ASP A 56 -15.69 -12.09 9.18
N PHE A 57 -15.87 -11.25 10.20
CA PHE A 57 -17.13 -10.58 10.50
C PHE A 57 -17.40 -9.32 9.64
N LEU A 58 -16.41 -8.87 8.84
CA LEU A 58 -16.58 -7.78 7.88
C LEU A 58 -16.62 -8.37 6.46
N PRO A 59 -17.70 -8.13 5.68
CA PRO A 59 -17.74 -8.57 4.28
C PRO A 59 -16.51 -8.11 3.50
N ALA A 60 -15.94 -8.98 2.67
CA ALA A 60 -14.74 -8.80 1.88
C ALA A 60 -13.42 -8.68 2.67
N PHE A 61 -13.43 -8.76 4.01
CA PHE A 61 -12.25 -8.62 4.85
C PHE A 61 -11.77 -9.93 5.49
N SER A 62 -12.32 -11.08 5.14
CA SER A 62 -11.92 -12.40 5.68
C SER A 62 -10.44 -12.74 5.46
N ARG A 63 -9.84 -12.15 4.45
CA ARG A 63 -8.40 -12.31 4.08
C ARG A 63 -7.46 -11.44 4.93
N PHE A 64 -8.01 -10.54 5.74
CA PHE A 64 -7.27 -9.59 6.58
C PHE A 64 -7.35 -9.95 8.06
N GLN A 65 -6.41 -9.41 8.82
CA GLN A 65 -6.32 -9.57 10.27
C GLN A 65 -6.42 -8.21 10.96
N ILE A 66 -6.75 -8.21 12.25
CA ILE A 66 -6.82 -6.96 13.04
C ILE A 66 -5.49 -6.18 12.99
N CYS A 67 -4.36 -6.88 13.01
CA CYS A 67 -3.03 -6.26 12.94
C CYS A 67 -2.71 -5.63 11.57
N ASP A 68 -3.48 -5.92 10.53
CA ASP A 68 -3.31 -5.30 9.21
C ASP A 68 -3.95 -3.91 9.15
N LEU A 69 -4.91 -3.62 10.05
CA LEU A 69 -5.58 -2.33 10.09
C LEU A 69 -4.68 -1.21 10.63
N PRO A 70 -4.85 0.03 10.15
CA PRO A 70 -4.14 1.18 10.70
C PRO A 70 -4.41 1.37 12.19
N ASP A 71 -3.39 1.84 12.94
CA ASP A 71 -3.58 2.25 14.33
C ASP A 71 -4.65 3.34 14.41
N GLY A 72 -5.49 3.25 15.45
CA GLY A 72 -6.61 4.17 15.65
C GLY A 72 -7.92 3.74 14.98
N VAL A 73 -7.94 2.66 14.17
CA VAL A 73 -9.20 2.10 13.65
C VAL A 73 -9.86 1.20 14.70
N VAL A 74 -9.14 0.21 15.22
CA VAL A 74 -9.62 -0.74 16.24
C VAL A 74 -8.68 -0.82 17.44
N THR A 75 -7.38 -0.65 17.22
CA THR A 75 -6.31 -0.77 18.22
C THR A 75 -5.46 0.48 18.25
N GLY A 76 -4.55 0.58 19.22
CA GLY A 76 -3.67 1.74 19.40
C GLY A 76 -4.34 2.86 20.19
N ASN A 77 -3.86 4.09 20.06
CA ASN A 77 -4.44 5.26 20.73
C ASN A 77 -5.67 5.77 19.96
N LEU A 78 -6.85 5.31 20.37
CA LEU A 78 -8.13 5.64 19.75
C LEU A 78 -8.57 7.09 19.98
N ASP A 79 -7.97 7.79 20.94
CA ASP A 79 -8.22 9.21 21.24
C ASP A 79 -7.24 10.14 20.53
N SER A 80 -6.32 9.58 19.73
CA SER A 80 -5.38 10.38 18.95
C SER A 80 -6.11 11.23 17.89
N PRO A 81 -5.55 12.40 17.50
CA PRO A 81 -6.12 13.22 16.43
C PRO A 81 -6.34 12.44 15.11
N ILE A 82 -5.42 11.52 14.78
CA ILE A 82 -5.53 10.68 13.57
C ILE A 82 -6.68 9.69 13.71
N ALA A 83 -6.82 9.00 14.84
CA ALA A 83 -7.94 8.09 15.08
C ALA A 83 -9.28 8.82 14.99
N THR A 84 -9.39 9.98 15.64
CA THR A 84 -10.58 10.84 15.59
C THR A 84 -10.89 11.25 14.14
N LEU A 85 -9.87 11.61 13.36
CA LEU A 85 -10.03 11.96 11.94
C LEU A 85 -10.56 10.77 11.12
N LEU A 86 -9.97 9.58 11.27
CA LEU A 86 -10.38 8.37 10.55
C LEU A 86 -11.83 7.99 10.86
N HIS A 87 -12.24 8.06 12.13
CA HIS A 87 -13.62 7.79 12.53
C HIS A 87 -14.61 8.79 11.92
N LYS A 88 -14.29 10.10 11.97
CA LYS A 88 -15.11 11.15 11.35
C LYS A 88 -15.18 11.00 9.83
N MET A 89 -14.08 10.64 9.18
CA MET A 89 -14.05 10.35 7.74
C MET A 89 -15.00 9.19 7.40
N GLY A 90 -14.89 8.06 8.11
CA GLY A 90 -15.74 6.90 7.90
C GLY A 90 -17.23 7.23 7.97
N GLN A 91 -17.64 8.05 8.95
CA GLN A 91 -19.03 8.51 9.08
C GLN A 91 -19.47 9.43 7.93
N LYS A 92 -18.57 10.28 7.43
CA LYS A 92 -18.88 11.21 6.34
C LYS A 92 -18.92 10.55 4.97
N LEU A 93 -18.08 9.54 4.73
CA LEU A 93 -18.05 8.80 3.46
C LEU A 93 -19.40 8.23 3.10
N LEU A 94 -20.17 7.73 4.07
CA LEU A 94 -21.53 7.19 3.85
C LEU A 94 -22.54 8.26 3.40
N LYS A 95 -22.28 9.53 3.66
CA LYS A 95 -23.13 10.68 3.31
C LYS A 95 -22.64 11.42 2.07
N ALA A 96 -21.49 11.04 1.54
CA ALA A 96 -20.90 11.68 0.37
C ALA A 96 -21.70 11.34 -0.90
N THR A 97 -21.99 12.33 -1.72
CA THR A 97 -22.63 12.14 -3.03
C THR A 97 -21.82 11.24 -3.93
N VAL A 98 -20.47 11.34 -3.83
CA VAL A 98 -19.53 10.54 -4.58
C VAL A 98 -18.27 10.30 -3.73
N VAL A 99 -17.72 9.09 -3.81
CA VAL A 99 -16.39 8.73 -3.29
C VAL A 99 -15.54 8.36 -4.49
N ALA A 100 -14.48 9.13 -4.72
CA ALA A 100 -13.54 8.90 -5.82
C ALA A 100 -12.25 8.32 -5.29
N VAL A 101 -11.78 7.22 -5.88
CA VAL A 101 -10.61 6.47 -5.42
C VAL A 101 -9.60 6.32 -6.57
N ASN A 102 -8.31 6.53 -6.28
CA ASN A 102 -7.23 6.20 -7.21
C ASN A 102 -7.05 4.68 -7.26
N SER A 103 -7.96 4.02 -7.96
CA SER A 103 -8.04 2.58 -8.19
C SER A 103 -8.71 2.34 -9.54
N PHE A 104 -8.83 1.09 -9.96
CA PHE A 104 -9.55 0.70 -11.17
C PHE A 104 -10.47 -0.48 -10.85
N ASP A 105 -11.51 -0.65 -11.67
CA ASP A 105 -12.47 -1.74 -11.50
C ASP A 105 -11.79 -3.11 -11.68
N ASP A 106 -12.32 -4.11 -11.00
CA ASP A 106 -11.84 -5.50 -11.01
C ASP A 106 -10.47 -5.75 -10.36
N VAL A 107 -9.81 -4.75 -9.76
CA VAL A 107 -8.57 -4.95 -9.01
C VAL A 107 -8.80 -5.80 -7.75
N ASP A 108 -9.92 -5.61 -7.07
CA ASP A 108 -10.42 -6.42 -5.97
C ASP A 108 -11.96 -6.39 -5.94
N PRO A 109 -12.62 -7.29 -6.71
CA PRO A 109 -14.07 -7.28 -6.86
C PRO A 109 -14.84 -7.44 -5.55
N GLU A 110 -14.29 -8.15 -4.55
CA GLU A 110 -14.96 -8.32 -3.24
C GLU A 110 -15.01 -7.01 -2.47
N ILE A 111 -13.90 -6.30 -2.38
CA ILE A 111 -13.83 -4.98 -1.72
C ILE A 111 -14.68 -3.96 -2.49
N GLU A 112 -14.58 -3.96 -3.80
CA GLU A 112 -15.34 -3.06 -4.65
C GLU A 112 -16.85 -3.23 -4.46
N ASN A 113 -17.36 -4.45 -4.51
CA ASN A 113 -18.78 -4.76 -4.28
C ASN A 113 -19.21 -4.37 -2.86
N ALA A 114 -18.38 -4.61 -1.85
CA ALA A 114 -18.68 -4.21 -0.48
C ALA A 114 -18.74 -2.67 -0.33
N LEU A 115 -17.90 -1.92 -1.03
CA LEU A 115 -17.95 -0.45 -1.05
C LEU A 115 -19.17 0.07 -1.84
N LYS A 116 -19.43 -0.46 -3.03
CA LYS A 116 -20.59 -0.09 -3.87
C LYS A 116 -21.92 -0.33 -3.15
N SER A 117 -22.01 -1.35 -2.30
CA SER A 117 -23.22 -1.63 -1.52
C SER A 117 -23.50 -0.64 -0.40
N ARG A 118 -22.52 0.19 0.00
CA ARG A 118 -22.59 1.12 1.14
C ARG A 118 -22.50 2.58 0.77
N LEU A 119 -21.81 2.90 -0.32
CA LEU A 119 -21.60 4.26 -0.79
C LEU A 119 -22.69 4.65 -1.79
N GLN A 120 -23.08 5.93 -1.81
CA GLN A 120 -24.05 6.42 -2.79
C GLN A 120 -23.53 6.28 -4.22
N LYS A 121 -22.27 6.61 -4.43
CA LYS A 121 -21.55 6.43 -5.70
C LYS A 121 -20.07 6.25 -5.44
N LEU A 122 -19.47 5.18 -5.98
CA LEU A 122 -18.03 4.91 -6.00
C LEU A 122 -17.51 5.15 -7.42
N LEU A 123 -16.44 5.90 -7.56
CA LEU A 123 -15.72 6.11 -8.82
C LEU A 123 -14.27 5.68 -8.66
N ASN A 124 -13.89 4.60 -9.34
CA ASN A 124 -12.51 4.16 -9.49
C ASN A 124 -11.93 4.87 -10.71
N TYR A 125 -11.15 5.93 -10.51
CA TYR A 125 -10.65 6.79 -11.60
C TYR A 125 -9.15 6.67 -11.85
N GLY A 126 -8.49 5.64 -11.31
CA GLY A 126 -7.05 5.41 -11.44
C GLY A 126 -6.70 4.24 -12.39
N PRO A 127 -5.43 3.85 -12.45
CA PRO A 127 -4.29 4.50 -11.81
C PRO A 127 -3.98 5.89 -12.38
N LEU A 128 -3.79 6.88 -11.51
CA LEU A 128 -3.48 8.25 -11.94
C LEU A 128 -2.22 8.34 -12.79
N SER A 129 -1.22 7.49 -12.54
CA SER A 129 0.01 7.40 -13.32
C SER A 129 -0.21 7.07 -14.81
N LEU A 130 -1.35 6.46 -15.15
CA LEU A 130 -1.72 6.15 -16.53
C LEU A 130 -2.65 7.19 -17.16
N ILE A 131 -3.51 7.84 -16.38
CA ILE A 131 -4.45 8.86 -16.85
C ILE A 131 -3.77 10.21 -17.04
N SER A 132 -3.00 10.64 -16.02
CA SER A 132 -2.26 11.89 -16.05
C SER A 132 -0.92 11.70 -16.76
N ARG A 133 -0.95 11.52 -18.06
CA ARG A 133 0.24 11.74 -18.89
C ARG A 133 0.48 13.24 -18.94
N SER A 134 1.06 13.80 -17.86
CA SER A 134 1.52 15.18 -17.92
C SER A 134 2.47 15.32 -19.11
N PRO A 135 2.27 16.27 -20.02
CA PRO A 135 3.26 16.59 -21.05
C PRO A 135 4.59 17.05 -20.43
N HIS A 136 4.59 17.38 -19.15
CA HIS A 136 5.75 17.67 -18.32
C HIS A 136 5.95 16.52 -17.33
N SER A 137 6.20 15.29 -17.81
CA SER A 137 6.90 14.30 -17.01
C SER A 137 8.15 14.98 -16.46
N PRO A 138 8.40 14.98 -15.14
CA PRO A 138 9.61 15.58 -14.60
C PRO A 138 10.79 15.05 -15.40
N GLU A 139 11.63 15.95 -15.90
CA GLU A 139 12.84 15.57 -16.60
C GLU A 139 13.66 14.65 -15.69
N ASP A 140 14.26 13.62 -16.26
CA ASP A 140 15.12 12.70 -15.51
C ASP A 140 16.47 13.37 -15.22
N GLU A 141 16.43 14.46 -14.43
CA GLU A 141 17.63 15.19 -14.00
C GLU A 141 18.66 14.28 -13.31
N SER A 142 18.19 13.17 -12.77
CA SER A 142 19.01 12.18 -12.08
C SER A 142 19.69 11.20 -13.03
N GLY A 143 19.33 11.14 -14.32
CA GLY A 143 19.82 10.18 -15.31
C GLY A 143 19.55 8.74 -14.93
N CYS A 144 18.40 8.47 -14.32
CA CYS A 144 17.97 7.12 -13.94
C CYS A 144 17.62 6.27 -15.15
N ILE A 145 16.94 6.86 -16.14
CA ILE A 145 16.47 6.14 -17.32
C ILE A 145 17.67 5.75 -18.20
N GLU A 146 18.59 6.69 -18.49
CA GLU A 146 19.82 6.36 -19.22
C GLU A 146 20.65 5.27 -18.53
N TRP A 147 20.64 5.25 -17.19
CA TRP A 147 21.33 4.20 -16.43
C TRP A 147 20.62 2.85 -16.57
N LEU A 148 19.27 2.83 -16.56
CA LEU A 148 18.46 1.62 -16.73
C LEU A 148 18.60 1.03 -18.13
N ASP A 149 18.75 1.83 -19.18
CA ASP A 149 18.96 1.40 -20.57
C ASP A 149 20.17 0.48 -20.74
N LYS A 150 21.17 0.60 -19.85
CA LYS A 150 22.37 -0.22 -19.83
C LYS A 150 22.20 -1.57 -19.11
N SER A 151 21.03 -1.79 -18.49
CA SER A 151 20.76 -2.95 -17.66
C SER A 151 19.92 -4.00 -18.39
N LYS A 152 20.05 -5.27 -17.98
CA LYS A 152 19.25 -6.37 -18.53
C LYS A 152 17.79 -6.26 -18.12
N PRO A 153 16.83 -6.73 -18.93
CA PRO A 153 15.44 -6.78 -18.54
C PRO A 153 15.21 -7.51 -17.20
N ALA A 154 14.31 -6.96 -16.38
CA ALA A 154 13.87 -7.49 -15.07
C ALA A 154 15.02 -7.86 -14.11
N SER A 155 16.14 -7.11 -14.16
CA SER A 155 17.33 -7.40 -13.34
C SER A 155 17.62 -6.35 -12.26
N VAL A 156 17.03 -5.16 -12.35
CA VAL A 156 17.34 -4.02 -11.49
C VAL A 156 16.38 -3.97 -10.30
N VAL A 157 16.94 -3.70 -9.13
CA VAL A 157 16.19 -3.42 -7.89
C VAL A 157 15.91 -1.92 -7.82
N TYR A 158 14.66 -1.51 -7.81
CA TYR A 158 14.31 -0.14 -7.46
C TYR A 158 13.96 -0.05 -5.98
N ILE A 159 14.46 0.96 -5.27
CA ILE A 159 14.29 1.12 -3.82
C ILE A 159 13.81 2.55 -3.55
N ALA A 160 12.60 2.68 -2.96
CA ALA A 160 12.07 3.95 -2.49
C ALA A 160 11.04 3.74 -1.38
N PHE A 161 11.20 4.46 -0.28
CA PHE A 161 10.30 4.39 0.88
C PHE A 161 9.36 5.60 1.00
N GLY A 162 9.14 6.31 -0.13
CA GLY A 162 8.32 7.52 -0.17
C GLY A 162 9.03 8.74 0.41
N SER A 163 8.24 9.78 0.71
CA SER A 163 8.75 11.07 1.20
C SER A 163 8.62 11.28 2.70
N ALA A 164 7.79 10.48 3.36
CA ALA A 164 7.37 10.70 4.76
C ALA A 164 8.09 9.79 5.77
N ALA A 165 8.75 8.72 5.31
CA ALA A 165 9.45 7.78 6.19
C ALA A 165 10.81 7.38 5.62
N THR A 166 11.73 7.09 6.54
CA THR A 166 13.04 6.52 6.23
C THR A 166 13.24 5.33 7.17
N PRO A 167 13.72 4.17 6.69
CA PRO A 167 14.08 3.07 7.56
C PRO A 167 15.09 3.51 8.64
N PRO A 168 15.06 2.91 9.84
CA PRO A 168 16.06 3.19 10.87
C PRO A 168 17.49 2.83 10.39
N PRO A 169 18.54 3.44 10.97
CA PRO A 169 19.93 3.26 10.55
C PRO A 169 20.34 1.81 10.36
N HIS A 170 20.01 0.93 11.30
CA HIS A 170 20.37 -0.49 11.25
C HIS A 170 19.70 -1.25 10.09
N GLU A 171 18.51 -0.81 9.63
CA GLU A 171 17.85 -1.37 8.45
C GLU A 171 18.49 -0.85 7.15
N LEU A 172 18.94 0.41 7.12
CA LEU A 172 19.68 0.97 5.99
C LEU A 172 21.05 0.28 5.82
N GLU A 173 21.75 0.01 6.92
CA GLU A 173 22.97 -0.78 6.92
C GLU A 173 22.73 -2.21 6.41
N ALA A 174 21.68 -2.88 6.89
CA ALA A 174 21.31 -4.22 6.47
C ALA A 174 20.97 -4.27 4.98
N LEU A 175 20.27 -3.26 4.47
CA LEU A 175 19.95 -3.09 3.05
C LEU A 175 21.21 -2.91 2.21
N ALA A 176 22.11 -1.99 2.60
CA ALA A 176 23.37 -1.77 1.90
C ALA A 176 24.24 -3.04 1.87
N GLN A 177 24.34 -3.76 2.98
CA GLN A 177 25.05 -5.04 3.08
C GLN A 177 24.47 -6.11 2.13
N ALA A 178 23.15 -6.21 2.05
CA ALA A 178 22.49 -7.16 1.17
C ALA A 178 22.70 -6.83 -0.33
N LEU A 179 22.70 -5.54 -0.70
CA LEU A 179 22.98 -5.10 -2.07
C LEU A 179 24.44 -5.41 -2.47
N ILE A 180 25.40 -5.23 -1.55
CA ILE A 180 26.82 -5.59 -1.79
C ILE A 180 26.93 -7.11 -1.96
N GLU A 181 26.32 -7.90 -1.08
CA GLU A 181 26.40 -9.36 -1.10
C GLU A 181 25.78 -9.96 -2.36
N THR A 182 24.61 -9.46 -2.76
CA THR A 182 23.89 -10.00 -3.93
C THR A 182 24.45 -9.53 -5.27
N GLY A 183 25.11 -8.36 -5.28
CA GLY A 183 25.63 -7.72 -6.48
C GLY A 183 24.55 -7.33 -7.51
N PHE A 184 23.26 -7.40 -7.18
CA PHE A 184 22.22 -6.94 -8.09
C PHE A 184 22.36 -5.47 -8.41
N PRO A 185 22.17 -5.06 -9.69
CA PRO A 185 22.12 -3.66 -10.03
C PRO A 185 20.88 -3.00 -9.40
N PHE A 186 21.01 -1.75 -8.91
CA PHE A 186 19.90 -1.09 -8.26
C PHE A 186 19.86 0.42 -8.52
N ILE A 187 18.68 0.99 -8.40
CA ILE A 187 18.46 2.44 -8.18
C ILE A 187 17.84 2.61 -6.79
N TRP A 188 18.44 3.47 -5.97
CA TRP A 188 17.94 3.79 -4.65
C TRP A 188 17.67 5.29 -4.53
N SER A 189 16.38 5.64 -4.41
CA SER A 189 15.96 7.00 -4.08
C SER A 189 16.13 7.22 -2.58
N PHE A 190 17.17 7.95 -2.20
CA PHE A 190 17.57 8.16 -0.82
C PHE A 190 18.08 9.60 -0.59
N ARG A 191 17.52 10.27 0.41
CA ARG A 191 17.82 11.68 0.72
C ARG A 191 18.91 11.88 1.77
N GLY A 192 19.64 10.86 2.13
CA GLY A 192 20.74 10.92 3.09
C GLY A 192 22.10 10.71 2.44
N ASN A 193 23.14 10.71 3.25
CA ASN A 193 24.46 10.25 2.83
C ASN A 193 24.55 8.75 3.03
N ILE A 194 24.67 7.97 1.95
CA ILE A 194 24.73 6.52 2.02
C ILE A 194 26.01 6.01 2.71
N GLU A 195 27.08 6.79 2.69
CA GLU A 195 28.36 6.41 3.29
C GLU A 195 28.24 6.18 4.79
N ASP A 196 27.26 6.85 5.45
CA ASP A 196 26.98 6.68 6.88
C ASP A 196 26.45 5.27 7.22
N PHE A 197 25.99 4.51 6.20
CA PHE A 197 25.36 3.20 6.35
C PHE A 197 26.13 2.07 5.64
N LEU A 198 27.28 2.36 5.06
CA LEU A 198 28.09 1.33 4.43
C LEU A 198 28.92 0.56 5.48
N PRO A 199 29.17 -0.73 5.25
CA PRO A 199 30.08 -1.52 6.08
C PRO A 199 31.48 -0.90 6.09
N LYS A 200 32.22 -1.08 7.18
CA LYS A 200 33.61 -0.62 7.28
C LYS A 200 34.46 -1.15 6.12
N GLY A 201 35.19 -0.25 5.45
CA GLY A 201 36.01 -0.56 4.30
C GLY A 201 35.29 -0.57 2.96
N CYS A 202 33.97 -0.37 2.95
CA CYS A 202 33.19 -0.15 1.72
C CYS A 202 32.98 1.35 1.47
N ASN A 203 32.82 1.69 0.19
CA ASN A 203 32.45 3.02 -0.27
C ASN A 203 31.40 2.90 -1.38
N LYS A 204 30.97 4.02 -1.95
CA LYS A 204 29.98 4.02 -3.04
C LYS A 204 30.38 3.12 -4.23
N SER A 205 31.69 3.02 -4.52
CA SER A 205 32.19 2.18 -5.62
C SER A 205 32.05 0.68 -5.34
N SER A 206 31.80 0.29 -4.09
CA SER A 206 31.49 -1.11 -3.72
C SER A 206 30.07 -1.51 -4.10
N LEU A 207 29.23 -0.56 -4.50
CA LEU A 207 27.83 -0.74 -4.83
C LEU A 207 27.64 -0.83 -6.35
N ASN A 208 26.93 -1.86 -6.81
CA ASN A 208 26.54 -1.99 -8.22
C ASN A 208 25.23 -1.23 -8.48
N GLY A 209 25.22 0.10 -8.28
CA GLY A 209 23.98 0.83 -8.41
C GLY A 209 24.09 2.34 -8.44
N LYS A 210 22.94 2.98 -8.62
CA LYS A 210 22.77 4.42 -8.66
C LYS A 210 21.95 4.89 -7.45
N ILE A 211 22.49 5.84 -6.70
CA ILE A 211 21.81 6.46 -5.56
C ILE A 211 21.51 7.89 -5.92
N VAL A 212 20.25 8.28 -5.78
CA VAL A 212 19.73 9.59 -6.15
C VAL A 212 18.85 10.14 -5.02
N SER A 213 18.83 11.45 -4.85
CA SER A 213 17.96 12.10 -3.86
C SER A 213 16.50 12.03 -4.26
N TRP A 214 16.22 11.93 -5.57
CA TRP A 214 14.90 11.78 -6.16
C TRP A 214 15.00 11.03 -7.49
N ALA A 215 14.01 10.18 -7.76
CA ALA A 215 13.89 9.43 -9.01
C ALA A 215 12.52 9.66 -9.64
N PRO A 216 12.39 9.70 -10.98
CA PRO A 216 11.10 9.76 -11.67
C PRO A 216 10.40 8.40 -11.57
N GLN A 217 9.80 8.10 -10.41
CA GLN A 217 9.32 6.77 -10.01
C GLN A 217 8.44 6.08 -11.04
N VAL A 218 7.49 6.80 -11.64
CA VAL A 218 6.61 6.25 -12.68
C VAL A 218 7.40 5.78 -13.90
N GLN A 219 8.38 6.58 -14.36
CA GLN A 219 9.23 6.22 -15.50
C GLN A 219 10.15 5.04 -15.15
N VAL A 220 10.75 5.07 -13.95
CA VAL A 220 11.62 3.99 -13.44
C VAL A 220 10.82 2.68 -13.36
N LEU A 221 9.64 2.68 -12.74
CA LEU A 221 8.78 1.48 -12.63
C LEU A 221 8.25 1.01 -14.00
N GLY A 222 8.08 1.92 -14.96
CA GLY A 222 7.70 1.59 -16.32
C GLY A 222 8.83 0.99 -17.17
N HIS A 223 10.08 1.04 -16.69
CA HIS A 223 11.25 0.61 -17.47
C HIS A 223 11.43 -0.91 -17.42
N ALA A 224 11.67 -1.52 -18.59
CA ALA A 224 11.79 -2.98 -18.74
C ALA A 224 12.90 -3.64 -17.90
N SER A 225 13.93 -2.90 -17.52
CA SER A 225 15.05 -3.41 -16.72
C SER A 225 14.70 -3.56 -15.24
N VAL A 226 13.64 -2.91 -14.73
CA VAL A 226 13.26 -3.01 -13.32
C VAL A 226 12.54 -4.32 -13.06
N GLY A 227 13.12 -5.15 -12.19
CA GLY A 227 12.60 -6.49 -11.87
C GLY A 227 11.88 -6.58 -10.53
N VAL A 228 12.14 -5.64 -9.60
CA VAL A 228 11.52 -5.61 -8.28
C VAL A 228 11.55 -4.20 -7.68
N PHE A 229 10.50 -3.86 -6.93
CA PHE A 229 10.38 -2.60 -6.20
C PHE A 229 10.37 -2.85 -4.68
N VAL A 230 11.39 -2.36 -3.98
CA VAL A 230 11.45 -2.35 -2.52
C VAL A 230 10.76 -1.07 -2.03
N THR A 231 9.62 -1.23 -1.39
CA THR A 231 8.70 -0.12 -1.13
C THR A 231 8.12 -0.13 0.29
N HIS A 232 7.65 1.02 0.73
CA HIS A 232 6.86 1.17 1.96
C HIS A 232 5.39 0.71 1.82
N ALA A 233 4.97 0.30 0.62
CA ALA A 233 3.60 -0.09 0.30
C ALA A 233 2.55 1.05 0.47
N GLY A 234 2.92 2.32 0.30
CA GLY A 234 1.96 3.41 0.18
C GLY A 234 1.13 3.28 -1.11
N TRP A 235 -0.20 3.56 -1.02
CA TRP A 235 -1.15 3.23 -2.08
C TRP A 235 -0.79 3.75 -3.48
N ASN A 236 -0.31 4.99 -3.60
CA ASN A 236 0.11 5.53 -4.90
C ASN A 236 1.28 4.72 -5.49
N SER A 237 2.28 4.38 -4.66
CA SER A 237 3.40 3.55 -5.10
C SER A 237 2.97 2.13 -5.51
N VAL A 238 1.94 1.58 -4.86
CA VAL A 238 1.33 0.30 -5.25
C VAL A 238 0.70 0.41 -6.63
N MET A 239 -0.11 1.45 -6.87
CA MET A 239 -0.74 1.68 -8.18
C MET A 239 0.29 1.93 -9.29
N GLU A 240 1.36 2.67 -9.01
CA GLU A 240 2.47 2.89 -9.95
C GLU A 240 3.23 1.61 -10.25
N SER A 241 3.45 0.75 -9.24
CA SER A 241 4.08 -0.56 -9.41
C SER A 241 3.23 -1.51 -10.26
N ILE A 242 1.91 -1.54 -10.04
CA ILE A 242 0.97 -2.30 -10.90
C ILE A 242 1.01 -1.75 -12.33
N SER A 243 0.97 -0.43 -12.51
CA SER A 243 1.06 0.21 -13.83
C SER A 243 2.36 -0.14 -14.57
N GLY A 244 3.46 -0.29 -13.84
CA GLY A 244 4.75 -0.75 -14.37
C GLY A 244 4.82 -2.25 -14.59
N GLY A 245 4.05 -3.05 -13.86
CA GLY A 245 4.12 -4.51 -13.85
C GLY A 245 5.31 -5.03 -13.03
N VAL A 246 5.70 -4.32 -11.97
CA VAL A 246 6.88 -4.62 -11.15
C VAL A 246 6.47 -5.23 -9.81
N PRO A 247 6.86 -6.48 -9.47
CA PRO A 247 6.60 -7.08 -8.16
C PRO A 247 7.25 -6.29 -7.02
N MET A 248 6.68 -6.42 -5.82
CA MET A 248 7.07 -5.61 -4.66
C MET A 248 7.67 -6.42 -3.52
N ILE A 249 8.66 -5.82 -2.82
CA ILE A 249 9.12 -6.26 -1.50
C ILE A 249 8.71 -5.16 -0.52
N CYS A 250 7.83 -5.49 0.43
CA CYS A 250 7.14 -4.51 1.25
C CYS A 250 7.79 -4.34 2.63
N ARG A 251 7.99 -3.08 3.04
CA ARG A 251 8.41 -2.65 4.38
C ARG A 251 7.47 -1.55 4.88
N PRO A 252 6.33 -1.89 5.50
CA PRO A 252 5.36 -0.90 5.99
C PRO A 252 5.90 -0.12 7.18
N PHE A 253 5.49 1.15 7.32
CA PHE A 253 5.87 2.02 8.43
C PHE A 253 4.68 2.41 9.29
N PHE A 254 3.62 2.96 8.69
CA PHE A 254 2.45 3.51 9.38
C PHE A 254 1.23 3.58 8.45
N GLY A 255 0.09 4.01 8.99
CA GLY A 255 -1.13 4.24 8.24
C GLY A 255 -1.69 2.97 7.60
N ASP A 256 -2.00 3.05 6.33
CA ASP A 256 -2.54 1.95 5.51
C ASP A 256 -1.48 0.99 4.96
N HIS A 257 -0.19 1.24 5.21
CA HIS A 257 0.89 0.47 4.60
C HIS A 257 0.82 -1.02 4.91
N THR A 258 0.43 -1.41 6.13
CA THR A 258 0.31 -2.82 6.52
C THR A 258 -0.87 -3.49 5.81
N LEU A 259 -2.00 -2.79 5.68
CA LEU A 259 -3.16 -3.26 4.94
C LEU A 259 -2.82 -3.45 3.46
N ASN A 260 -2.14 -2.48 2.86
CA ASN A 260 -1.70 -2.54 1.46
C ASN A 260 -0.69 -3.68 1.24
N MET A 261 0.27 -3.85 2.15
CA MET A 261 1.22 -4.97 2.11
C MET A 261 0.48 -6.31 2.16
N ARG A 262 -0.52 -6.47 3.05
CA ARG A 262 -1.34 -7.66 3.13
C ARG A 262 -2.07 -7.95 1.82
N THR A 263 -2.61 -6.90 1.20
CA THR A 263 -3.24 -6.99 -0.13
C THR A 263 -2.24 -7.46 -1.19
N ILE A 264 -1.06 -6.87 -1.25
CA ILE A 264 0.00 -7.22 -2.20
C ILE A 264 0.42 -8.69 -2.06
N VAL A 265 0.65 -9.13 -0.80
CA VAL A 265 1.26 -10.43 -0.52
C VAL A 265 0.23 -11.55 -0.50
N ALA A 266 -0.84 -11.38 0.28
CA ALA A 266 -1.78 -12.47 0.56
C ALA A 266 -3.01 -12.48 -0.36
N VAL A 267 -3.43 -11.31 -0.88
CA VAL A 267 -4.62 -11.23 -1.74
C VAL A 267 -4.23 -11.36 -3.20
N TRP A 268 -3.33 -10.51 -3.67
CA TRP A 268 -2.95 -10.49 -5.08
C TRP A 268 -1.78 -11.41 -5.40
N GLY A 269 -0.92 -11.71 -4.43
CA GLY A 269 0.27 -12.55 -4.61
C GLY A 269 1.28 -11.96 -5.61
N ILE A 270 1.46 -10.63 -5.58
CA ILE A 270 2.34 -9.86 -6.46
C ILE A 270 3.57 -9.31 -5.75
N GLY A 271 3.87 -9.82 -4.56
CA GLY A 271 5.01 -9.39 -3.77
C GLY A 271 5.26 -10.25 -2.55
N THR A 272 6.24 -9.82 -1.76
CA THR A 272 6.63 -10.45 -0.51
C THR A 272 6.88 -9.39 0.57
N GLU A 273 7.02 -9.83 1.82
CA GLU A 273 7.27 -8.98 2.98
C GLU A 273 8.51 -9.44 3.75
N PHE A 274 9.04 -8.57 4.60
CA PHE A 274 10.10 -8.94 5.53
C PHE A 274 9.53 -9.62 6.77
N GLU A 275 10.23 -10.63 7.26
CA GLU A 275 9.90 -11.28 8.52
C GLU A 275 9.81 -10.23 9.64
N ARG A 276 8.68 -10.21 10.37
CA ARG A 276 8.37 -9.22 11.41
C ARG A 276 8.35 -7.77 10.93
N GLY A 277 8.23 -7.53 9.63
CA GLY A 277 8.18 -6.19 9.04
C GLY A 277 9.48 -5.38 9.16
N VAL A 278 10.64 -6.04 9.36
CA VAL A 278 11.95 -5.39 9.58
C VAL A 278 12.95 -5.84 8.52
N ILE A 279 13.69 -4.91 7.94
CA ILE A 279 14.76 -5.23 6.99
C ILE A 279 15.96 -5.78 7.78
N THR A 280 16.28 -7.04 7.53
CA THR A 280 17.54 -7.65 7.94
C THR A 280 18.36 -8.00 6.70
N LYS A 281 19.69 -8.06 6.81
CA LYS A 281 20.56 -8.47 5.69
C LYS A 281 20.10 -9.79 5.08
N ILE A 282 19.94 -10.83 5.91
CA ILE A 282 19.51 -12.17 5.45
C ILE A 282 18.11 -12.11 4.83
N GLY A 283 17.16 -11.38 5.44
CA GLY A 283 15.81 -11.22 4.93
C GLY A 283 15.80 -10.54 3.57
N MET A 284 16.62 -9.48 3.40
CA MET A 284 16.72 -8.75 2.12
C MET A 284 17.35 -9.60 1.01
N VAL A 285 18.43 -10.32 1.31
CA VAL A 285 19.06 -11.26 0.35
C VAL A 285 18.03 -12.28 -0.13
N LYS A 286 17.35 -12.96 0.82
CA LYS A 286 16.31 -13.96 0.50
C LYS A 286 15.17 -13.36 -0.33
N ALA A 287 14.67 -12.17 0.01
CA ALA A 287 13.57 -11.54 -0.70
C ALA A 287 13.97 -11.14 -2.13
N LEU A 288 15.18 -10.60 -2.32
CA LEU A 288 15.70 -10.27 -3.65
C LEU A 288 15.87 -11.52 -4.53
N GLU A 289 16.46 -12.59 -3.97
CA GLU A 289 16.62 -13.85 -4.72
C GLU A 289 15.27 -14.49 -5.03
N LEU A 290 14.33 -14.50 -4.09
CA LEU A 290 12.97 -15.00 -4.30
C LEU A 290 12.32 -14.32 -5.50
N VAL A 291 12.33 -12.99 -5.55
CA VAL A 291 11.64 -12.25 -6.60
C VAL A 291 12.40 -12.28 -7.94
N LEU A 292 13.74 -12.18 -7.91
CA LEU A 292 14.52 -12.03 -9.14
C LEU A 292 14.98 -13.36 -9.78
N LYS A 293 15.17 -14.43 -8.96
CA LYS A 293 15.79 -15.68 -9.44
C LYS A 293 14.85 -16.88 -9.36
N HIS A 294 13.90 -16.92 -8.43
CA HIS A 294 13.11 -18.12 -8.17
C HIS A 294 11.81 -18.16 -8.99
N LYS A 295 11.17 -19.33 -8.99
CA LYS A 295 9.92 -19.59 -9.70
C LYS A 295 8.77 -18.73 -9.15
N GLU A 296 8.73 -18.51 -7.83
CA GLU A 296 7.74 -17.67 -7.15
C GLU A 296 7.78 -16.23 -7.67
N GLY A 297 8.96 -15.69 -7.92
CA GLY A 297 9.12 -14.36 -8.52
C GLY A 297 8.58 -14.29 -9.94
N LYS A 298 8.69 -15.38 -10.73
CA LYS A 298 8.03 -15.45 -12.03
C LYS A 298 6.50 -15.45 -11.89
N GLU A 299 5.96 -16.21 -10.94
CA GLU A 299 4.52 -16.24 -10.67
C GLU A 299 4.00 -14.87 -10.22
N MET A 300 4.78 -14.13 -9.40
CA MET A 300 4.47 -12.74 -9.05
C MET A 300 4.42 -11.82 -10.27
N ARG A 301 5.39 -11.95 -11.20
CA ARG A 301 5.42 -11.15 -12.43
C ARG A 301 4.24 -11.47 -13.35
N ASP A 302 3.86 -12.73 -13.46
CA ASP A 302 2.69 -13.14 -14.27
C ASP A 302 1.40 -12.54 -13.68
N LYS A 303 1.22 -12.59 -12.37
CA LYS A 303 0.05 -12.02 -11.68
C LYS A 303 -0.01 -10.49 -11.77
N ILE A 304 1.10 -9.79 -11.52
CA ILE A 304 1.10 -8.33 -11.63
C ILE A 304 0.97 -7.88 -13.08
N GLY A 305 1.44 -8.68 -14.04
CA GLY A 305 1.22 -8.47 -15.47
C GLY A 305 -0.26 -8.53 -15.84
N ALA A 306 -1.03 -9.45 -15.24
CA ALA A 306 -2.47 -9.50 -15.40
C ALA A 306 -3.16 -8.24 -14.84
N LEU A 307 -2.78 -7.79 -13.63
CA LEU A 307 -3.31 -6.54 -13.04
C LEU A 307 -2.93 -5.31 -13.88
N LYS A 308 -1.71 -5.24 -14.41
CA LYS A 308 -1.29 -4.18 -15.33
C LYS A 308 -2.19 -4.12 -16.57
N ASN A 309 -2.53 -5.26 -17.15
CA ASN A 309 -3.40 -5.32 -18.33
C ASN A 309 -4.81 -4.80 -17.99
N LEU A 310 -5.38 -5.19 -16.86
CA LEU A 310 -6.67 -4.65 -16.38
C LEU A 310 -6.57 -3.12 -16.19
N ALA A 311 -5.52 -2.61 -15.55
CA ALA A 311 -5.31 -1.19 -15.37
C ALA A 311 -5.20 -0.43 -16.69
N LEU A 312 -4.49 -0.98 -17.68
CA LEU A 312 -4.37 -0.40 -19.02
C LEU A 312 -5.73 -0.34 -19.74
N GLN A 313 -6.50 -1.42 -19.69
CA GLN A 313 -7.86 -1.46 -20.27
C GLN A 313 -8.79 -0.46 -19.58
N ALA A 314 -8.71 -0.32 -18.26
CA ALA A 314 -9.54 0.63 -17.52
C ALA A 314 -9.31 2.09 -17.93
N VAL A 315 -8.11 2.46 -18.36
CA VAL A 315 -7.77 3.84 -18.77
C VAL A 315 -7.86 4.09 -20.27
N GLU A 316 -8.25 3.11 -21.09
CA GLU A 316 -8.56 3.33 -22.49
C GLU A 316 -9.71 4.36 -22.64
N SER A 317 -9.87 4.94 -23.81
CA SER A 317 -10.85 6.01 -24.07
C SER A 317 -12.29 5.67 -23.62
N ASN A 318 -12.68 4.39 -23.73
CA ASN A 318 -13.97 3.87 -23.27
C ASN A 318 -13.86 3.01 -22.00
N GLY A 319 -12.70 3.01 -21.36
CA GLY A 319 -12.44 2.22 -20.15
C GLY A 319 -13.17 2.80 -18.92
N SER A 320 -13.39 1.94 -17.91
CA SER A 320 -14.16 2.30 -16.72
C SER A 320 -13.54 3.48 -15.95
N SER A 321 -12.21 3.52 -15.82
CA SER A 321 -11.51 4.61 -15.13
C SER A 321 -11.58 5.93 -15.88
N SER A 322 -11.51 5.92 -17.20
CA SER A 322 -11.70 7.13 -18.03
C SER A 322 -13.11 7.67 -17.93
N GLN A 323 -14.12 6.80 -17.93
CA GLN A 323 -15.52 7.20 -17.72
C GLN A 323 -15.76 7.73 -16.29
N ALA A 324 -15.16 7.09 -15.28
CA ALA A 324 -15.22 7.53 -13.90
C ALA A 324 -14.56 8.91 -13.71
N PHE A 325 -13.41 9.15 -14.35
CA PHE A 325 -12.73 10.43 -14.31
C PHE A 325 -13.58 11.54 -14.95
N ASN A 326 -14.15 11.31 -16.13
CA ASN A 326 -15.08 12.27 -16.79
C ASN A 326 -16.29 12.54 -15.89
N SER A 327 -16.88 11.51 -15.29
CA SER A 327 -18.01 11.67 -14.35
C SER A 327 -17.62 12.50 -13.14
N LEU A 328 -16.39 12.35 -12.61
CA LEU A 328 -15.89 13.16 -11.51
C LEU A 328 -15.73 14.63 -11.92
N VAL A 329 -15.16 14.89 -13.09
CA VAL A 329 -15.03 16.26 -13.64
C VAL A 329 -16.41 16.90 -13.77
N ASP A 330 -17.39 16.21 -14.34
CA ASP A 330 -18.75 16.70 -14.48
C ASP A 330 -19.43 17.07 -13.15
N ILE A 331 -19.14 16.31 -12.08
CA ILE A 331 -19.70 16.55 -10.74
C ILE A 331 -19.06 17.78 -10.08
N VAL A 332 -17.74 17.98 -10.23
CA VAL A 332 -17.03 19.07 -9.55
C VAL A 332 -17.06 20.40 -10.31
N THR A 333 -17.46 20.38 -11.58
CA THR A 333 -17.56 21.59 -12.42
C THR A 333 -18.99 22.15 -12.54
N LYS A 334 -19.98 21.47 -12.00
CA LYS A 334 -21.39 21.92 -11.85
C LYS A 334 -21.62 22.59 -10.50
#